data_bacb84b68f6fb94c0995041ed4c8ae1a
#
_entry.id   bacb84b68f6fb94c0995041ed4c8ae1a
#
_cell.length_a   1.000
_cell.length_b   1.000
_cell.length_c   1.000
_cell.angle_alpha   90.00
_cell.angle_beta   90.00
_cell.angle_gamma   90.00
#
_symmetry.space_group_name_H-M   'P 1'
#
loop_
_entity.id
_entity.type
_entity.pdbx_description
1 polymer ?
#
loop_
_entity_poly.entity_id
_entity_poly.type
_entity_poly.pdbx_seq_one_letter_code
_entity_poly.pdbx_strand_id
1 'polypeptide(L)'
;MALFDFTLEAQSGHARAGLFETAHGTVRTPLFMPVGTSATVKGIRPQMLKELGAQIVLSNTYHLSLRPGADLIAEAGGLHKFMAYDGPILTDSGGFQIFSLADTLKLDDDGVKFSSIYDGSKIRWTPETNMDIQQKLGADIIMQLDQCPPYPATREFVQRAVDLSSAWAKRCLAAHTREDQALFAICQGGMNLDMRLESIRRLKEISDESVRGGHKDFKGFGIGGYSVGEDHEVMFETLGEVARACPENKPRYVMGVG
;
A
#
# COMPACT_ATOMS: atom_id res chain seq x y z
N MET A 1 -15.98 -13.99 -11.03
CA MET A 1 -15.54 -12.59 -10.91
C MET A 1 -14.28 -12.42 -11.74
N ALA A 2 -14.05 -11.26 -12.33
CA ALA A 2 -12.78 -11.00 -13.00
C ALA A 2 -11.68 -10.74 -11.95
N LEU A 3 -10.42 -10.92 -12.34
CA LEU A 3 -9.27 -10.69 -11.48
C LEU A 3 -9.26 -9.22 -11.00
N PHE A 4 -9.08 -9.03 -9.70
CA PHE A 4 -9.10 -7.74 -9.01
C PHE A 4 -10.45 -7.00 -9.00
N ASP A 5 -11.55 -7.73 -9.19
CA ASP A 5 -12.88 -7.21 -8.90
C ASP A 5 -13.19 -7.30 -7.41
N PHE A 6 -13.88 -6.29 -6.90
CA PHE A 6 -14.45 -6.28 -5.55
C PHE A 6 -15.96 -6.39 -5.63
N THR A 7 -16.51 -7.42 -5.01
CA THR A 7 -17.94 -7.63 -4.92
C THR A 7 -18.43 -7.40 -3.49
N LEU A 8 -19.34 -6.44 -3.31
CA LEU A 8 -20.01 -6.22 -2.04
C LEU A 8 -21.05 -7.34 -1.83
N GLU A 9 -20.91 -8.14 -0.76
CA GLU A 9 -21.83 -9.22 -0.43
C GLU A 9 -22.92 -8.79 0.57
N ALA A 10 -22.54 -7.95 1.54
CA ALA A 10 -23.46 -7.48 2.57
C ALA A 10 -23.05 -6.10 3.08
N GLN A 11 -24.07 -5.36 3.55
CA GLN A 11 -23.89 -4.06 4.17
C GLN A 11 -24.86 -3.89 5.34
N SER A 12 -24.36 -3.32 6.45
CA SER A 12 -25.18 -2.94 7.60
C SER A 12 -24.72 -1.56 8.08
N GLY A 13 -25.55 -0.55 7.86
CA GLY A 13 -25.14 0.85 8.03
C GLY A 13 -23.92 1.18 7.13
N HIS A 14 -22.79 1.51 7.76
CA HIS A 14 -21.53 1.79 7.06
C HIS A 14 -20.57 0.58 7.02
N ALA A 15 -20.88 -0.48 7.74
CA ALA A 15 -20.09 -1.72 7.71
C ALA A 15 -20.34 -2.48 6.39
N ARG A 16 -19.28 -3.02 5.83
CA ARG A 16 -19.29 -3.69 4.52
C ARG A 16 -18.59 -5.04 4.61
N ALA A 17 -19.18 -6.06 4.03
CA ALA A 17 -18.53 -7.34 3.79
C ALA A 17 -18.49 -7.61 2.29
N GLY A 18 -17.38 -8.13 1.78
CA GLY A 18 -17.22 -8.37 0.34
C GLY A 18 -16.08 -9.31 0.01
N LEU A 19 -15.96 -9.59 -1.26
CA LEU A 19 -14.94 -10.45 -1.85
C LEU A 19 -14.04 -9.65 -2.77
N PHE A 20 -12.74 -9.88 -2.67
CA PHE A 20 -11.75 -9.34 -3.59
C PHE A 20 -10.96 -10.48 -4.21
N GLU A 21 -11.03 -10.59 -5.55
CA GLU A 21 -10.35 -11.65 -6.28
C GLU A 21 -8.90 -11.30 -6.54
N THR A 22 -7.97 -12.19 -6.20
CA THR A 22 -6.55 -12.06 -6.51
C THR A 22 -6.04 -13.26 -7.32
N ALA A 23 -4.82 -13.16 -7.83
CA ALA A 23 -4.22 -14.26 -8.60
C ALA A 23 -4.00 -15.53 -7.76
N HIS A 24 -3.88 -15.40 -6.43
CA HIS A 24 -3.63 -16.52 -5.51
C HIS A 24 -4.82 -16.82 -4.58
N GLY A 25 -6.01 -16.32 -4.91
CA GLY A 25 -7.24 -16.66 -4.19
C GLY A 25 -8.10 -15.46 -3.83
N THR A 26 -9.29 -15.75 -3.30
CA THR A 26 -10.29 -14.76 -2.91
C THR A 26 -10.04 -14.28 -1.48
N VAL A 27 -10.05 -13.00 -1.29
CA VAL A 27 -9.94 -12.33 0.02
C VAL A 27 -11.32 -11.89 0.47
N ARG A 28 -11.79 -12.41 1.61
CA ARG A 28 -13.07 -12.02 2.24
C ARG A 28 -12.84 -10.88 3.21
N THR A 29 -13.54 -9.78 3.01
CA THR A 29 -13.46 -8.60 3.89
C THR A 29 -14.68 -8.50 4.81
N PRO A 30 -14.54 -7.93 6.01
CA PRO A 30 -13.33 -7.38 6.62
C PRO A 30 -12.38 -8.46 7.14
N LEU A 31 -11.08 -8.19 7.14
CA LEU A 31 -10.07 -9.11 7.69
C LEU A 31 -8.82 -8.35 8.17
N PHE A 32 -8.03 -9.03 8.98
CA PHE A 32 -6.71 -8.60 9.41
C PHE A 32 -5.63 -9.29 8.56
N MET A 33 -4.57 -8.58 8.22
CA MET A 33 -3.42 -9.11 7.50
C MET A 33 -2.24 -9.35 8.44
N PRO A 34 -1.83 -10.59 8.72
CA PRO A 34 -0.59 -10.86 9.46
C PRO A 34 0.62 -10.25 8.75
N VAL A 35 1.54 -9.67 9.52
CA VAL A 35 2.69 -8.96 8.98
C VAL A 35 3.89 -9.90 8.85
N GLY A 36 4.32 -10.12 7.61
CA GLY A 36 5.51 -10.87 7.22
C GLY A 36 6.61 -9.96 6.66
N THR A 37 7.15 -9.05 7.48
CA THR A 37 8.05 -7.96 7.09
C THR A 37 9.18 -8.38 6.14
N SER A 38 9.87 -9.45 6.47
CA SER A 38 11.03 -9.97 5.69
C SER A 38 10.71 -11.32 5.07
N ALA A 39 9.59 -11.41 4.37
CA ALA A 39 9.08 -12.64 3.76
C ALA A 39 8.80 -13.76 4.78
N THR A 40 8.49 -13.41 6.01
CA THR A 40 8.12 -14.37 7.06
C THR A 40 7.31 -13.70 8.16
N VAL A 41 6.23 -14.34 8.60
CA VAL A 41 5.53 -13.97 9.82
C VAL A 41 6.31 -14.53 11.00
N LYS A 42 6.82 -13.64 11.83
CA LYS A 42 7.78 -13.99 12.90
C LYS A 42 7.21 -15.04 13.85
N GLY A 43 7.91 -16.17 13.98
CA GLY A 43 7.53 -17.27 14.87
C GLY A 43 6.42 -18.19 14.34
N ILE A 44 5.91 -17.97 13.10
CA ILE A 44 4.84 -18.76 12.51
C ILE A 44 5.30 -19.36 11.17
N ARG A 45 5.15 -20.67 11.00
CA ARG A 45 5.44 -21.33 9.72
C ARG A 45 4.35 -21.04 8.70
N PRO A 46 4.66 -21.03 7.39
CA PRO A 46 3.66 -20.75 6.34
C PRO A 46 2.41 -21.64 6.41
N GLN A 47 2.56 -22.93 6.72
CA GLN A 47 1.45 -23.87 6.88
C GLN A 47 0.51 -23.45 8.02
N MET A 48 1.05 -22.95 9.13
CA MET A 48 0.24 -22.50 10.27
C MET A 48 -0.58 -21.26 9.94
N LEU A 49 -0.15 -20.42 8.99
CA LEU A 49 -0.96 -19.27 8.55
C LEU A 49 -2.30 -19.73 7.96
N LYS A 50 -2.30 -20.80 7.16
CA LYS A 50 -3.52 -21.40 6.62
C LYS A 50 -4.38 -22.03 7.72
N GLU A 51 -3.77 -22.77 8.63
CA GLU A 51 -4.45 -23.40 9.77
C GLU A 51 -5.14 -22.35 10.66
N LEU A 52 -4.51 -21.17 10.82
CA LEU A 52 -5.06 -20.04 11.56
C LEU A 52 -6.07 -19.19 10.75
N GLY A 53 -6.32 -19.56 9.48
CA GLY A 53 -7.28 -18.87 8.64
C GLY A 53 -6.80 -17.53 8.06
N ALA A 54 -5.49 -17.28 8.01
CA ALA A 54 -4.95 -16.10 7.35
C ALA A 54 -5.23 -16.18 5.85
N GLN A 55 -5.98 -15.22 5.31
CA GLN A 55 -6.36 -15.18 3.91
C GLN A 55 -5.38 -14.39 3.05
N ILE A 56 -4.62 -13.49 3.64
CA ILE A 56 -3.63 -12.63 3.00
C ILE A 56 -2.52 -12.30 3.99
N VAL A 57 -1.29 -12.17 3.51
CA VAL A 57 -0.12 -11.76 4.31
C VAL A 57 0.42 -10.45 3.78
N LEU A 58 0.80 -9.54 4.69
CA LEU A 58 1.47 -8.30 4.34
C LEU A 58 2.98 -8.47 4.44
N SER A 59 3.71 -8.09 3.39
CA SER A 59 5.18 -8.03 3.35
C SER A 59 5.66 -6.60 3.11
N ASN A 60 6.93 -6.31 3.40
CA ASN A 60 7.43 -4.94 3.38
C ASN A 60 8.45 -4.72 2.27
N THR A 61 8.11 -3.84 1.31
CA THR A 61 8.95 -3.52 0.16
C THR A 61 10.31 -2.94 0.56
N TYR A 62 10.33 -2.03 1.55
CA TYR A 62 11.58 -1.42 2.00
C TYR A 62 12.57 -2.47 2.50
N HIS A 63 12.16 -3.33 3.43
CA HIS A 63 13.04 -4.36 3.98
C HIS A 63 13.47 -5.38 2.93
N LEU A 64 12.54 -5.85 2.11
CA LEU A 64 12.82 -6.87 1.09
C LEU A 64 13.73 -6.35 -0.03
N SER A 65 13.61 -5.08 -0.42
CA SER A 65 14.48 -4.47 -1.42
C SER A 65 15.92 -4.31 -0.94
N LEU A 66 16.10 -4.05 0.35
CA LEU A 66 17.43 -3.94 0.97
C LEU A 66 18.05 -5.31 1.23
N ARG A 67 17.25 -6.27 1.70
CA ARG A 67 17.72 -7.60 2.06
C ARG A 67 16.59 -8.64 2.00
N PRO A 68 16.68 -9.65 1.14
CA PRO A 68 17.83 -10.05 0.31
C PRO A 68 18.00 -9.29 -1.00
N GLY A 69 17.06 -8.44 -1.38
CA GLY A 69 16.99 -7.73 -2.65
C GLY A 69 15.89 -8.27 -3.56
N ALA A 70 15.23 -7.36 -4.31
CA ALA A 70 14.11 -7.73 -5.16
C ALA A 70 14.51 -8.64 -6.33
N ASP A 71 15.71 -8.47 -6.88
CA ASP A 71 16.21 -9.31 -7.98
C ASP A 71 16.38 -10.77 -7.55
N LEU A 72 16.97 -11.01 -6.37
CA LEU A 72 17.11 -12.36 -5.82
C LEU A 72 15.74 -13.01 -5.58
N ILE A 73 14.77 -12.26 -5.05
CA ILE A 73 13.42 -12.78 -4.84
C ILE A 73 12.76 -13.11 -6.18
N ALA A 74 12.93 -12.26 -7.20
CA ALA A 74 12.44 -12.53 -8.55
C ALA A 74 13.05 -13.80 -9.16
N GLU A 75 14.38 -14.00 -9.03
CA GLU A 75 15.09 -15.22 -9.47
C GLU A 75 14.58 -16.46 -8.73
N ALA A 76 14.21 -16.34 -7.45
CA ALA A 76 13.59 -17.42 -6.67
C ALA A 76 12.13 -17.71 -7.09
N GLY A 77 11.57 -16.93 -8.01
CA GLY A 77 10.21 -17.09 -8.54
C GLY A 77 9.15 -16.27 -7.81
N GLY A 78 9.56 -15.15 -7.20
CA GLY A 78 8.70 -14.20 -6.50
C GLY A 78 8.44 -14.56 -5.04
N LEU A 79 7.75 -13.66 -4.31
CA LEU A 79 7.52 -13.80 -2.87
C LEU A 79 6.79 -15.09 -2.51
N HIS A 80 5.82 -15.52 -3.29
CA HIS A 80 5.04 -16.73 -3.00
C HIS A 80 5.94 -17.96 -2.88
N LYS A 81 6.87 -18.15 -3.83
CA LYS A 81 7.85 -19.25 -3.76
C LYS A 81 8.88 -19.02 -2.68
N PHE A 82 9.38 -17.79 -2.55
CA PHE A 82 10.39 -17.44 -1.56
C PHE A 82 9.89 -17.64 -0.12
N MET A 83 8.63 -17.33 0.16
CA MET A 83 7.97 -17.54 1.46
C MET A 83 7.41 -18.94 1.66
N ALA A 84 7.32 -19.76 0.60
CA ALA A 84 6.55 -21.00 0.58
C ALA A 84 5.09 -20.78 1.03
N TYR A 85 4.47 -19.68 0.59
CA TYR A 85 3.10 -19.30 0.88
C TYR A 85 2.35 -19.08 -0.43
N ASP A 86 1.27 -19.82 -0.65
CA ASP A 86 0.52 -19.84 -1.91
C ASP A 86 -0.80 -19.05 -1.86
N GLY A 87 -1.09 -18.38 -0.74
CA GLY A 87 -2.21 -17.44 -0.60
C GLY A 87 -1.86 -16.02 -1.04
N PRO A 88 -2.84 -15.12 -1.08
CA PRO A 88 -2.64 -13.73 -1.42
C PRO A 88 -1.56 -13.03 -0.58
N ILE A 89 -0.76 -12.19 -1.22
CA ILE A 89 0.26 -11.35 -0.57
C ILE A 89 0.02 -9.90 -0.96
N LEU A 90 0.15 -8.99 0.01
CA LEU A 90 0.25 -7.55 -0.20
C LEU A 90 1.65 -7.08 0.16
N THR A 91 2.28 -6.25 -0.70
CA THR A 91 3.47 -5.47 -0.33
C THR A 91 3.08 -4.02 -0.13
N ASP A 92 3.51 -3.43 1.00
CA ASP A 92 3.39 -1.97 1.19
C ASP A 92 4.36 -1.20 0.27
N SER A 93 4.21 0.13 0.20
CA SER A 93 5.09 0.98 -0.61
C SER A 93 6.52 1.07 -0.06
N GLY A 94 6.71 0.81 1.23
CA GLY A 94 7.95 1.11 1.96
C GLY A 94 8.12 2.60 2.30
N GLY A 95 7.19 3.47 1.93
CA GLY A 95 7.26 4.91 2.17
C GLY A 95 7.41 5.24 3.65
N PHE A 96 6.54 4.71 4.50
CA PHE A 96 6.61 4.95 5.94
C PHE A 96 7.98 4.59 6.54
N GLN A 97 8.58 3.45 6.15
CA GLN A 97 9.87 3.00 6.65
C GLN A 97 11.00 3.92 6.22
N ILE A 98 10.96 4.43 5.00
CA ILE A 98 11.93 5.41 4.51
C ILE A 98 11.90 6.67 5.37
N PHE A 99 10.70 7.20 5.69
CA PHE A 99 10.55 8.42 6.47
C PHE A 99 10.81 8.22 7.97
N SER A 100 10.60 7.02 8.51
CA SER A 100 10.74 6.73 9.94
C SER A 100 12.09 6.13 10.35
N LEU A 101 12.79 5.43 9.45
CA LEU A 101 14.01 4.69 9.78
C LEU A 101 15.29 5.26 9.16
N ALA A 102 15.19 6.14 8.17
CA ALA A 102 16.36 6.64 7.48
C ALA A 102 17.04 7.78 8.27
N ASP A 103 18.29 7.60 8.69
CA ASP A 103 19.11 8.66 9.35
C ASP A 103 19.34 9.86 8.44
N THR A 104 19.37 9.66 7.12
CA THR A 104 19.55 10.73 6.14
C THR A 104 18.50 10.59 5.04
N LEU A 105 17.59 11.54 5.01
CA LEU A 105 16.53 11.61 4.01
C LEU A 105 16.67 12.90 3.20
N LYS A 106 16.63 12.78 1.87
CA LYS A 106 16.44 13.91 0.95
C LYS A 106 15.27 13.62 0.04
N LEU A 107 14.28 14.47 0.11
CA LEU A 107 13.04 14.40 -0.67
C LEU A 107 13.04 15.50 -1.73
N ASP A 108 12.69 15.16 -2.94
CA ASP A 108 12.39 16.06 -4.06
C ASP A 108 11.12 15.59 -4.79
N ASP A 109 10.68 16.35 -5.79
CA ASP A 109 9.45 16.01 -6.53
C ASP A 109 9.59 14.71 -7.33
N ASP A 110 10.81 14.30 -7.65
CA ASP A 110 11.09 13.08 -8.40
C ASP A 110 11.14 11.82 -7.55
N GLY A 111 11.41 11.96 -6.26
CA GLY A 111 11.52 10.80 -5.38
C GLY A 111 12.28 11.08 -4.10
N VAL A 112 12.82 10.02 -3.51
CA VAL A 112 13.48 10.06 -2.21
C VAL A 112 14.85 9.41 -2.26
N LYS A 113 15.85 10.07 -1.64
CA LYS A 113 17.19 9.54 -1.40
C LYS A 113 17.36 9.25 0.08
N PHE A 114 17.81 8.05 0.41
CA PHE A 114 18.00 7.61 1.79
C PHE A 114 19.22 6.70 1.91
N SER A 115 19.61 6.37 3.14
CA SER A 115 20.70 5.43 3.39
C SER A 115 20.12 4.09 3.86
N SER A 116 20.69 2.99 3.34
CA SER A 116 20.40 1.64 3.82
C SER A 116 20.73 1.50 5.31
N ILE A 117 19.80 0.94 6.08
CA ILE A 117 20.01 0.66 7.51
C ILE A 117 21.01 -0.49 7.75
N TYR A 118 21.37 -1.25 6.72
CA TYR A 118 22.25 -2.40 6.83
C TYR A 118 23.73 -2.06 6.59
N ASP A 119 24.01 -1.24 5.58
CA ASP A 119 25.36 -0.96 5.11
C ASP A 119 25.66 0.52 4.84
N GLY A 120 24.66 1.41 5.05
CA GLY A 120 24.78 2.84 4.82
C GLY A 120 24.84 3.25 3.36
N SER A 121 24.70 2.33 2.41
CA SER A 121 24.70 2.64 0.97
C SER A 121 23.60 3.65 0.62
N LYS A 122 23.90 4.54 -0.34
CA LYS A 122 22.94 5.56 -0.78
C LYS A 122 22.00 5.00 -1.84
N ILE A 123 20.71 5.08 -1.57
CA ILE A 123 19.65 4.55 -2.41
C ILE A 123 18.76 5.70 -2.85
N ARG A 124 18.30 5.66 -4.10
CA ARG A 124 17.26 6.55 -4.61
C ARG A 124 16.06 5.73 -5.07
N TRP A 125 14.91 6.08 -4.55
CA TRP A 125 13.63 5.59 -5.06
C TRP A 125 12.87 6.72 -5.75
N THR A 126 12.34 6.39 -6.92
CA THR A 126 11.30 7.14 -7.61
C THR A 126 10.03 6.29 -7.64
N PRO A 127 8.87 6.83 -8.01
CA PRO A 127 7.68 6.01 -8.23
C PRO A 127 7.93 4.82 -9.15
N GLU A 128 8.69 5.02 -10.23
CA GLU A 128 9.00 3.98 -11.22
C GLU A 128 9.90 2.89 -10.62
N THR A 129 10.96 3.26 -9.89
CA THR A 129 11.83 2.27 -9.23
C THR A 129 11.10 1.51 -8.13
N ASN A 130 10.18 2.15 -7.40
CA ASN A 130 9.35 1.49 -6.40
C ASN A 130 8.40 0.47 -7.07
N MET A 131 7.79 0.83 -8.20
CA MET A 131 6.97 -0.10 -8.98
C MET A 131 7.79 -1.27 -9.52
N ASP A 132 8.98 -1.04 -10.07
CA ASP A 132 9.88 -2.11 -10.54
C ASP A 132 10.20 -3.10 -9.41
N ILE A 133 10.54 -2.60 -8.23
CA ILE A 133 10.81 -3.44 -7.04
C ILE A 133 9.60 -4.29 -6.70
N GLN A 134 8.41 -3.70 -6.56
CA GLN A 134 7.21 -4.44 -6.17
C GLN A 134 6.74 -5.42 -7.25
N GLN A 135 6.92 -5.09 -8.52
CA GLN A 135 6.65 -5.99 -9.62
C GLN A 135 7.59 -7.21 -9.61
N LYS A 136 8.87 -7.03 -9.26
CA LYS A 136 9.86 -8.11 -9.06
C LYS A 136 9.51 -8.97 -7.84
N LEU A 137 9.06 -8.37 -6.75
CA LEU A 137 8.60 -9.10 -5.57
C LEU A 137 7.40 -9.99 -5.90
N GLY A 138 6.50 -9.58 -6.79
CA GLY A 138 5.43 -10.40 -7.32
C GLY A 138 4.27 -10.66 -6.35
N ALA A 139 3.97 -9.73 -5.44
CA ALA A 139 2.78 -9.79 -4.59
C ALA A 139 1.51 -9.57 -5.42
N ASP A 140 0.35 -10.07 -4.95
CA ASP A 140 -0.96 -9.85 -5.60
C ASP A 140 -1.41 -8.40 -5.53
N ILE A 141 -1.15 -7.74 -4.41
CA ILE A 141 -1.49 -6.35 -4.18
C ILE A 141 -0.21 -5.58 -3.87
N ILE A 142 -0.03 -4.46 -4.57
CA ILE A 142 1.06 -3.52 -4.36
C ILE A 142 0.52 -2.12 -4.09
N MET A 143 1.31 -1.31 -3.40
CA MET A 143 0.91 0.02 -3.00
C MET A 143 1.72 1.07 -3.75
N GLN A 144 1.09 2.20 -4.13
CA GLN A 144 1.83 3.34 -4.67
C GLN A 144 2.89 3.85 -3.68
N LEU A 145 3.98 4.44 -4.17
CA LEU A 145 4.89 5.21 -3.32
C LEU A 145 4.20 6.49 -2.86
N ASP A 146 4.25 6.77 -1.56
CA ASP A 146 3.61 7.92 -0.92
C ASP A 146 4.53 8.60 0.09
N GLN A 147 4.21 9.83 0.46
CA GLN A 147 4.82 10.52 1.60
C GLN A 147 3.85 10.51 2.77
N CYS A 148 4.16 9.71 3.79
CA CYS A 148 3.43 9.73 5.05
C CYS A 148 3.93 10.91 5.90
N PRO A 149 3.08 11.92 6.22
CA PRO A 149 3.47 13.00 7.12
C PRO A 149 3.60 12.47 8.56
N PRO A 150 4.56 13.00 9.35
CA PRO A 150 4.66 12.69 10.77
C PRO A 150 3.46 13.25 11.56
N TYR A 151 3.31 12.84 12.80
CA TYR A 151 2.38 13.47 13.73
C TYR A 151 3.14 13.96 14.99
N PRO A 152 2.94 15.23 15.42
CA PRO A 152 2.20 16.28 14.71
C PRO A 152 2.96 16.82 13.48
N ALA A 153 2.23 17.38 12.52
CA ALA A 153 2.79 18.08 11.37
C ALA A 153 2.04 19.39 11.10
N THR A 154 2.73 20.39 10.52
CA THR A 154 2.06 21.62 10.08
C THR A 154 1.15 21.36 8.89
N ARG A 155 0.13 22.20 8.72
CA ARG A 155 -0.81 22.07 7.59
C ARG A 155 -0.10 22.15 6.24
N GLU A 156 0.91 23.02 6.12
CA GLU A 156 1.72 23.20 4.91
C GLU A 156 2.51 21.91 4.58
N PHE A 157 3.07 21.25 5.60
CA PHE A 157 3.75 19.97 5.41
C PHE A 157 2.79 18.89 4.92
N VAL A 158 1.62 18.79 5.55
CA VAL A 158 0.59 17.81 5.17
C VAL A 158 0.10 18.07 3.75
N GLN A 159 -0.13 19.34 3.37
CA GLN A 159 -0.53 19.70 2.00
C GLN A 159 0.53 19.28 0.99
N ARG A 160 1.82 19.56 1.25
CA ARG A 160 2.91 19.12 0.38
C ARG A 160 2.97 17.60 0.26
N ALA A 161 2.74 16.87 1.35
CA ALA A 161 2.70 15.40 1.32
C ALA A 161 1.54 14.87 0.45
N VAL A 162 0.37 15.50 0.50
CA VAL A 162 -0.78 15.19 -0.37
C VAL A 162 -0.46 15.47 -1.83
N ASP A 163 0.14 16.64 -2.13
CA ASP A 163 0.50 17.04 -3.48
C ASP A 163 1.50 16.05 -4.09
N LEU A 164 2.55 15.71 -3.33
CA LEU A 164 3.59 14.79 -3.75
C LEU A 164 3.07 13.37 -3.94
N SER A 165 2.31 12.86 -2.97
CA SER A 165 1.73 11.51 -3.04
C SER A 165 0.77 11.38 -4.24
N SER A 166 0.00 12.43 -4.54
CA SER A 166 -0.88 12.45 -5.72
C SER A 166 -0.09 12.45 -7.04
N ALA A 167 0.98 13.26 -7.13
CA ALA A 167 1.85 13.27 -8.29
C ALA A 167 2.55 11.90 -8.51
N TRP A 168 3.03 11.29 -7.43
CA TRP A 168 3.64 9.97 -7.47
C TRP A 168 2.64 8.86 -7.79
N ALA A 169 1.38 8.97 -7.34
CA ALA A 169 0.32 8.04 -7.69
C ALA A 169 0.14 7.90 -9.21
N LYS A 170 0.11 9.03 -9.91
CA LYS A 170 0.01 9.06 -11.39
C LYS A 170 1.19 8.35 -12.05
N ARG A 171 2.41 8.57 -11.55
CA ARG A 171 3.63 7.93 -12.06
C ARG A 171 3.67 6.43 -11.74
N CYS A 172 3.27 6.03 -10.52
CA CYS A 172 3.15 4.60 -10.16
C CYS A 172 2.17 3.88 -11.08
N LEU A 173 1.00 4.49 -11.33
CA LEU A 173 -0.02 3.90 -12.19
C LEU A 173 0.48 3.73 -13.64
N ALA A 174 1.23 4.70 -14.15
CA ALA A 174 1.84 4.62 -15.47
C ALA A 174 2.96 3.56 -15.57
N ALA A 175 3.72 3.36 -14.49
CA ALA A 175 4.83 2.41 -14.42
C ALA A 175 4.40 0.97 -14.14
N HIS A 176 3.17 0.77 -13.63
CA HIS A 176 2.64 -0.56 -13.32
C HIS A 176 2.19 -1.29 -14.59
N THR A 177 2.86 -2.38 -14.93
CA THR A 177 2.63 -3.12 -16.20
C THR A 177 2.01 -4.51 -16.00
N ARG A 178 2.19 -5.16 -14.83
CA ARG A 178 1.72 -6.53 -14.59
C ARG A 178 0.19 -6.61 -14.56
N GLU A 179 -0.37 -7.66 -15.23
CA GLU A 179 -1.82 -7.93 -15.25
C GLU A 179 -2.29 -8.81 -14.08
N ASP A 180 -1.37 -9.55 -13.48
CA ASP A 180 -1.59 -10.45 -12.34
C ASP A 180 -1.33 -9.78 -10.99
N GLN A 181 -1.31 -8.45 -10.95
CA GLN A 181 -1.01 -7.64 -9.79
C GLN A 181 -1.93 -6.43 -9.71
N ALA A 182 -2.49 -6.15 -8.54
CA ALA A 182 -3.36 -5.00 -8.26
C ALA A 182 -2.56 -3.85 -7.66
N LEU A 183 -2.59 -2.67 -8.26
CA LEU A 183 -2.05 -1.45 -7.66
C LEU A 183 -3.14 -0.74 -6.84
N PHE A 184 -2.87 -0.47 -5.55
CA PHE A 184 -3.71 0.33 -4.68
C PHE A 184 -3.16 1.75 -4.54
N ALA A 185 -4.05 2.74 -4.60
CA ALA A 185 -3.74 4.13 -4.27
C ALA A 185 -3.64 4.30 -2.75
N ILE A 186 -2.85 5.27 -2.28
CA ILE A 186 -2.77 5.63 -0.85
C ILE A 186 -3.25 7.06 -0.64
N CYS A 187 -4.33 7.20 0.14
CA CYS A 187 -4.82 8.48 0.63
C CYS A 187 -3.96 8.97 1.79
N GLN A 188 -3.42 10.18 1.67
CA GLN A 188 -2.73 10.90 2.73
C GLN A 188 -3.51 12.17 3.14
N GLY A 189 -3.10 12.85 4.21
CA GLY A 189 -3.74 14.09 4.68
C GLY A 189 -3.59 14.33 6.19
N GLY A 190 -2.75 13.54 6.90
CA GLY A 190 -2.57 13.64 8.35
C GLY A 190 -3.91 13.53 9.07
N MET A 191 -4.14 14.38 10.07
CA MET A 191 -5.44 14.43 10.79
C MET A 191 -6.38 15.51 10.22
N ASN A 192 -6.13 16.01 8.99
CA ASN A 192 -6.95 17.02 8.34
C ASN A 192 -7.96 16.38 7.39
N LEU A 193 -9.21 16.31 7.80
CA LEU A 193 -10.27 15.68 7.00
C LEU A 193 -10.39 16.25 5.59
N ASP A 194 -10.36 17.58 5.45
CA ASP A 194 -10.44 18.27 4.17
C ASP A 194 -9.30 17.86 3.21
N MET A 195 -8.08 17.72 3.73
CA MET A 195 -6.93 17.28 2.93
C MET A 195 -7.03 15.80 2.54
N ARG A 196 -7.57 14.95 3.41
CA ARG A 196 -7.82 13.55 3.09
C ARG A 196 -8.88 13.38 2.01
N LEU A 197 -9.97 14.15 2.10
CA LEU A 197 -11.02 14.16 1.08
C LEU A 197 -10.49 14.68 -0.26
N GLU A 198 -9.66 15.71 -0.24
CA GLU A 198 -8.97 16.22 -1.43
C GLU A 198 -8.01 15.17 -2.03
N SER A 199 -7.24 14.47 -1.19
CA SER A 199 -6.36 13.36 -1.63
C SER A 199 -7.16 12.29 -2.36
N ILE A 200 -8.29 11.83 -1.80
CA ILE A 200 -9.15 10.82 -2.43
C ILE A 200 -9.72 11.35 -3.75
N ARG A 201 -10.19 12.60 -3.79
CA ARG A 201 -10.72 13.22 -5.01
C ARG A 201 -9.67 13.18 -6.14
N ARG A 202 -8.43 13.60 -5.85
CA ARG A 202 -7.33 13.58 -6.81
C ARG A 202 -6.99 12.16 -7.28
N LEU A 203 -6.93 11.19 -6.37
CA LEU A 203 -6.65 9.80 -6.72
C LEU A 203 -7.74 9.20 -7.63
N LYS A 204 -9.01 9.54 -7.38
CA LYS A 204 -10.12 9.15 -8.27
C LYS A 204 -9.96 9.77 -9.65
N GLU A 205 -9.66 11.06 -9.73
CA GLU A 205 -9.45 11.76 -11.00
C GLU A 205 -8.28 11.16 -11.80
N ILE A 206 -7.15 10.85 -11.13
CA ILE A 206 -6.00 10.17 -11.75
C ILE A 206 -6.42 8.80 -12.31
N SER A 207 -7.21 8.04 -11.55
CA SER A 207 -7.73 6.74 -11.99
C SER A 207 -8.63 6.89 -13.22
N ASP A 208 -9.58 7.83 -13.17
CA ASP A 208 -10.53 8.09 -14.26
C ASP A 208 -9.82 8.60 -15.53
N GLU A 209 -8.83 9.46 -15.39
CA GLU A 209 -8.00 9.93 -16.51
C GLU A 209 -7.23 8.77 -17.16
N SER A 210 -6.64 7.90 -16.34
CA SER A 210 -5.91 6.73 -16.79
C SER A 210 -6.81 5.79 -17.60
N VAL A 211 -7.99 5.47 -17.07
CA VAL A 211 -8.98 4.60 -17.76
C VAL A 211 -9.46 5.22 -19.06
N ARG A 212 -9.76 6.53 -19.08
CA ARG A 212 -10.14 7.24 -20.32
C ARG A 212 -9.02 7.21 -21.37
N GLY A 213 -7.76 7.19 -20.93
CA GLY A 213 -6.60 7.01 -21.81
C GLY A 213 -6.35 5.56 -22.27
N GLY A 214 -7.21 4.61 -21.90
CA GLY A 214 -7.04 3.20 -22.23
C GLY A 214 -5.99 2.47 -21.39
N HIS A 215 -5.66 3.01 -20.22
CA HIS A 215 -4.69 2.46 -19.29
C HIS A 215 -5.36 1.84 -18.06
N LYS A 216 -4.56 1.33 -17.12
CA LYS A 216 -5.03 0.70 -15.88
C LYS A 216 -5.66 1.70 -14.92
N ASP A 217 -6.41 1.18 -13.95
CA ASP A 217 -6.94 1.93 -12.81
C ASP A 217 -6.37 1.41 -11.49
N PHE A 218 -6.52 2.17 -10.42
CA PHE A 218 -6.29 1.66 -9.08
C PHE A 218 -7.37 0.63 -8.71
N LYS A 219 -6.94 -0.54 -8.24
CA LYS A 219 -7.85 -1.65 -7.88
C LYS A 219 -8.35 -1.59 -6.44
N GLY A 220 -7.79 -0.70 -5.62
CA GLY A 220 -8.19 -0.46 -4.24
C GLY A 220 -7.60 0.81 -3.66
N PHE A 221 -7.97 1.13 -2.43
CA PHE A 221 -7.53 2.33 -1.72
C PHE A 221 -6.97 1.99 -0.35
N GLY A 222 -5.71 2.36 -0.11
CA GLY A 222 -5.10 2.44 1.21
C GLY A 222 -5.45 3.77 1.88
N ILE A 223 -5.83 3.71 3.14
CA ILE A 223 -6.03 4.88 4.01
C ILE A 223 -4.78 4.95 4.90
N GLY A 224 -3.77 5.70 4.44
CA GLY A 224 -2.48 5.83 5.12
C GLY A 224 -2.43 7.01 6.09
N GLY A 225 -1.30 7.13 6.80
CA GLY A 225 -1.04 8.25 7.71
C GLY A 225 -1.89 8.28 8.96
N TYR A 226 -2.37 7.14 9.42
CA TYR A 226 -2.89 6.89 10.75
C TYR A 226 -1.92 5.99 11.54
N SER A 227 -2.11 5.90 12.85
CA SER A 227 -1.21 5.17 13.77
C SER A 227 0.24 5.66 13.72
N VAL A 228 0.42 6.97 13.60
CA VAL A 228 1.74 7.65 13.56
C VAL A 228 2.04 8.44 14.84
N GLY A 229 1.24 8.22 15.91
CA GLY A 229 1.40 8.82 17.22
C GLY A 229 0.22 9.66 17.71
N GLU A 230 -0.86 9.72 16.95
CA GLU A 230 -2.12 10.37 17.33
C GLU A 230 -2.93 9.49 18.29
N ASP A 231 -3.80 10.12 19.07
CA ASP A 231 -4.79 9.42 19.87
C ASP A 231 -5.83 8.72 18.98
N HIS A 232 -6.29 7.55 19.39
CA HIS A 232 -7.26 6.75 18.63
C HIS A 232 -8.57 7.52 18.36
N GLU A 233 -9.02 8.36 19.28
CA GLU A 233 -10.23 9.19 19.11
C GLU A 233 -10.08 10.11 17.90
N VAL A 234 -8.94 10.79 17.78
CA VAL A 234 -8.63 11.69 16.64
C VAL A 234 -8.64 10.94 15.32
N MET A 235 -8.09 9.73 15.29
CA MET A 235 -8.16 8.87 14.11
C MET A 235 -9.62 8.54 13.74
N PHE A 236 -10.43 8.09 14.71
CA PHE A 236 -11.79 7.67 14.45
C PHE A 236 -12.72 8.81 14.03
N GLU A 237 -12.48 10.06 14.47
CA GLU A 237 -13.23 11.25 14.06
C GLU A 237 -13.23 11.43 12.52
N THR A 238 -12.10 11.11 11.87
CA THR A 238 -11.94 11.33 10.42
C THR A 238 -12.06 10.05 9.59
N LEU A 239 -11.69 8.89 10.13
CA LEU A 239 -11.62 7.62 9.39
C LEU A 239 -12.94 7.24 8.72
N GLY A 240 -14.06 7.44 9.41
CA GLY A 240 -15.39 7.12 8.88
C GLY A 240 -15.73 7.91 7.60
N GLU A 241 -15.47 9.22 7.59
CA GLU A 241 -15.69 10.10 6.45
C GLU A 241 -14.76 9.76 5.28
N VAL A 242 -13.48 9.53 5.59
CA VAL A 242 -12.47 9.14 4.60
C VAL A 242 -12.83 7.81 3.93
N ALA A 243 -13.26 6.83 4.73
CA ALA A 243 -13.68 5.54 4.20
C ALA A 243 -14.91 5.68 3.29
N ARG A 244 -15.88 6.54 3.61
CA ARG A 244 -17.06 6.79 2.77
C ARG A 244 -16.71 7.47 1.46
N ALA A 245 -15.71 8.36 1.44
CA ALA A 245 -15.26 9.06 0.24
C ALA A 245 -14.56 8.15 -0.78
N CYS A 246 -14.00 7.02 -0.34
CA CYS A 246 -13.40 6.02 -1.23
C CYS A 246 -14.48 5.35 -2.11
N PRO A 247 -14.14 4.93 -3.36
CA PRO A 247 -15.07 4.25 -4.24
C PRO A 247 -15.73 3.03 -3.59
N GLU A 248 -17.04 2.88 -3.80
CA GLU A 248 -17.82 1.79 -3.20
C GLU A 248 -17.49 0.43 -3.81
N ASN A 249 -17.16 0.41 -5.09
CA ASN A 249 -16.82 -0.80 -5.85
C ASN A 249 -15.35 -1.22 -5.71
N LYS A 250 -14.63 -0.69 -4.71
CA LYS A 250 -13.22 -1.03 -4.47
C LYS A 250 -12.96 -1.38 -3.00
N PRO A 251 -12.01 -2.30 -2.72
CA PRO A 251 -11.61 -2.59 -1.36
C PRO A 251 -10.88 -1.40 -0.73
N ARG A 252 -10.92 -1.35 0.59
CA ARG A 252 -10.29 -0.31 1.42
C ARG A 252 -9.38 -0.96 2.43
N TYR A 253 -8.16 -0.50 2.52
CA TYR A 253 -7.17 -0.96 3.47
C TYR A 253 -6.80 0.16 4.44
N VAL A 254 -7.15 0.03 5.71
CA VAL A 254 -6.71 0.95 6.77
C VAL A 254 -5.31 0.54 7.19
N MET A 255 -4.32 1.37 6.87
CA MET A 255 -2.91 1.05 7.03
C MET A 255 -2.43 1.36 8.45
N GLY A 256 -1.59 0.47 9.01
CA GLY A 256 -0.94 0.66 10.31
C GLY A 256 -1.84 0.42 11.53
N VAL A 257 -3.10 0.05 11.34
CA VAL A 257 -4.04 -0.26 12.43
C VAL A 257 -4.13 -1.76 12.63
N GLY A 258 -3.90 -2.23 13.87
CA GLY A 258 -3.90 -3.66 14.22
C GLY A 258 -4.29 -3.91 15.65
#